data_11d833e1c0467c16043b25639498d13d
#
_entry.id   11d833e1c0467c16043b25639498d13d
#
_cell.length_a   1.000
_cell.length_b   1.000
_cell.length_c   1.000
_cell.angle_alpha   90.00
_cell.angle_beta   90.00
_cell.angle_gamma   90.00
#
_symmetry.space_group_name_H-M   'P 1'
#
loop_
_entity.id
_entity.type
_entity.pdbx_description
1 polymer ?
#
loop_
_entity_poly.entity_id
_entity_poly.type
_entity_poly.pdbx_seq_one_letter_code
_entity_poly.pdbx_strand_id
1 'polypeptide(L)'
;MPRLRSLTLDEFDPELRAMLNADQKSEREMRPTSVRAHHPELAKAYVRFTAAFKQHAVLSTRLRELVRLRIAFHNQCRSCMAMRYADAVDAGVTEDLVCSLEKPHEAPDLTDAERVALRYADLMCTNHLAIGDALYAELATHFSDKEVVELGSWCAICIGFGRLAATWNMVEDLPERFQAGADTTVTPWGPDAWVTQAPVKTH
;
A
#
# COMPACT_ATOMS: atom_id res chain seq x y z
N MET A 1 7.93 15.84 -13.19
CA MET A 1 8.19 14.86 -14.27
C MET A 1 8.67 13.55 -13.67
N PRO A 2 8.25 12.38 -14.17
CA PRO A 2 8.75 11.09 -13.74
C PRO A 2 10.28 11.01 -13.91
N ARG A 3 10.95 10.34 -12.97
CA ARG A 3 12.41 10.15 -13.03
C ARG A 3 12.81 8.95 -13.91
N LEU A 4 11.88 8.04 -14.14
CA LEU A 4 12.02 6.90 -15.05
C LEU A 4 10.82 6.88 -16.01
N ARG A 5 11.07 6.54 -17.25
CA ARG A 5 10.02 6.39 -18.26
C ARG A 5 9.09 5.23 -17.90
N SER A 6 7.80 5.45 -18.01
CA SER A 6 6.82 4.37 -18.02
C SER A 6 6.86 3.63 -19.37
N LEU A 7 6.85 2.30 -19.35
CA LEU A 7 6.62 1.50 -20.55
C LEU A 7 5.13 1.53 -20.92
N THR A 8 4.84 1.54 -22.22
CA THR A 8 3.49 1.26 -22.72
C THR A 8 3.18 -0.23 -22.59
N LEU A 9 1.90 -0.62 -22.63
CA LEU A 9 1.52 -2.04 -22.53
C LEU A 9 2.10 -2.91 -23.65
N ASP A 10 2.35 -2.33 -24.82
CA ASP A 10 2.95 -3.04 -25.96
C ASP A 10 4.45 -3.33 -25.76
N GLU A 11 5.10 -2.59 -24.85
CA GLU A 11 6.49 -2.80 -24.48
C GLU A 11 6.66 -3.81 -23.32
N PHE A 12 5.55 -4.28 -22.73
CA PHE A 12 5.61 -5.26 -21.63
C PHE A 12 6.02 -6.64 -22.15
N ASP A 13 6.79 -7.34 -21.33
CA ASP A 13 6.95 -8.78 -21.50
C ASP A 13 5.57 -9.45 -21.55
N PRO A 14 5.30 -10.34 -22.55
CA PRO A 14 3.97 -10.92 -22.73
C PRO A 14 3.47 -11.72 -21.52
N GLU A 15 4.36 -12.45 -20.82
CA GLU A 15 3.99 -13.20 -19.61
C GLU A 15 3.62 -12.25 -18.48
N LEU A 16 4.40 -11.19 -18.26
CA LEU A 16 4.12 -10.17 -17.26
C LEU A 16 2.76 -9.48 -17.53
N ARG A 17 2.50 -9.13 -18.80
CA ARG A 17 1.23 -8.52 -19.23
C ARG A 17 0.03 -9.43 -18.91
N ALA A 18 0.15 -10.72 -19.22
CA ALA A 18 -0.87 -11.72 -18.92
C ALA A 18 -1.06 -11.93 -17.41
N MET A 19 0.03 -12.09 -16.64
CA MET A 19 -0.03 -12.26 -15.18
C MET A 19 -0.77 -11.12 -14.47
N LEU A 20 -0.70 -9.92 -15.02
CA LEU A 20 -1.30 -8.72 -14.45
C LEU A 20 -2.74 -8.49 -14.92
N ASN A 21 -3.23 -9.23 -15.92
CA ASN A 21 -4.45 -8.88 -16.67
C ASN A 21 -4.40 -7.40 -17.11
N ALA A 22 -3.25 -6.97 -17.63
CA ALA A 22 -2.94 -5.57 -17.82
C ALA A 22 -3.92 -4.86 -18.78
N ASP A 23 -4.44 -5.58 -19.77
CA ASP A 23 -5.41 -5.05 -20.75
C ASP A 23 -6.78 -4.68 -20.14
N GLN A 24 -7.06 -5.15 -18.92
CA GLN A 24 -8.30 -4.85 -18.18
C GLN A 24 -8.12 -3.73 -17.16
N LYS A 25 -6.93 -3.13 -17.08
CA LYS A 25 -6.59 -2.10 -16.10
C LYS A 25 -6.37 -0.75 -16.77
N SER A 26 -6.68 0.31 -16.04
CA SER A 26 -6.37 1.66 -16.48
C SER A 26 -4.84 1.92 -16.48
N GLU A 27 -4.39 2.87 -17.29
CA GLU A 27 -3.00 3.32 -17.29
C GLU A 27 -2.54 3.77 -15.88
N ARG A 28 -3.43 4.42 -15.13
CA ARG A 28 -3.16 4.87 -13.76
C ARG A 28 -2.87 3.70 -12.83
N GLU A 29 -3.64 2.60 -12.92
CA GLU A 29 -3.40 1.39 -12.14
C GLU A 29 -2.08 0.71 -12.50
N MET A 30 -1.73 0.76 -13.79
CA MET A 30 -0.52 0.13 -14.31
C MET A 30 0.74 0.97 -14.10
N ARG A 31 0.62 2.26 -13.76
CA ARG A 31 1.75 3.20 -13.74
C ARG A 31 2.95 2.74 -12.88
N PRO A 32 2.82 2.32 -11.61
CA PRO A 32 3.97 1.82 -10.86
C PRO A 32 4.58 0.56 -11.47
N THR A 33 3.74 -0.26 -12.11
CA THR A 33 4.17 -1.50 -12.75
C THR A 33 4.85 -1.21 -14.08
N SER A 34 4.44 -0.18 -14.83
CA SER A 34 5.07 0.20 -16.09
C SER A 34 6.53 0.62 -15.93
N VAL A 35 6.90 1.13 -14.76
CA VAL A 35 8.32 1.36 -14.42
C VAL A 35 9.02 0.06 -14.03
N ARG A 36 8.39 -0.81 -13.21
CA ARG A 36 8.99 -2.12 -12.86
C ARG A 36 9.18 -3.03 -14.05
N ALA A 37 8.35 -2.91 -15.08
CA ALA A 37 8.37 -3.72 -16.29
C ALA A 37 9.68 -3.57 -17.11
N HIS A 38 10.50 -2.53 -16.84
CA HIS A 38 11.87 -2.45 -17.38
C HIS A 38 12.74 -3.65 -17.00
N HIS A 39 12.40 -4.34 -15.90
CA HIS A 39 13.05 -5.59 -15.52
C HIS A 39 11.99 -6.68 -15.32
N PRO A 40 11.57 -7.35 -16.41
CA PRO A 40 10.38 -8.22 -16.39
C PRO A 40 10.51 -9.38 -15.40
N GLU A 41 11.68 -10.00 -15.24
CA GLU A 41 11.86 -11.10 -14.31
C GLU A 41 11.67 -10.67 -12.84
N LEU A 42 12.22 -9.52 -12.45
CA LEU A 42 11.97 -8.96 -11.11
C LEU A 42 10.51 -8.54 -10.93
N ALA A 43 9.90 -7.97 -11.97
CA ALA A 43 8.48 -7.59 -11.94
C ALA A 43 7.57 -8.82 -11.75
N LYS A 44 7.83 -9.92 -12.48
CA LYS A 44 7.10 -11.19 -12.33
C LYS A 44 7.28 -11.79 -10.93
N ALA A 45 8.50 -11.79 -10.39
CA ALA A 45 8.76 -12.26 -9.02
C ALA A 45 8.01 -11.41 -7.99
N TYR A 46 8.00 -10.07 -8.15
CA TYR A 46 7.23 -9.16 -7.30
C TYR A 46 5.73 -9.45 -7.36
N VAL A 47 5.18 -9.65 -8.56
CA VAL A 47 3.76 -9.99 -8.75
C VAL A 47 3.41 -11.28 -8.03
N ARG A 48 4.23 -12.35 -8.18
CA ARG A 48 4.02 -13.63 -7.48
C ARG A 48 4.08 -13.46 -5.97
N PHE A 49 5.05 -12.71 -5.46
CA PHE A 49 5.20 -12.46 -4.03
C PHE A 49 4.00 -11.68 -3.46
N THR A 50 3.56 -10.61 -4.13
CA THR A 50 2.41 -9.83 -3.66
C THR A 50 1.08 -10.58 -3.79
N ALA A 51 0.95 -11.47 -4.78
CA ALA A 51 -0.22 -12.32 -4.91
C ALA A 51 -0.38 -13.27 -3.71
N ALA A 52 0.72 -13.72 -3.09
CA ALA A 52 0.68 -14.56 -1.90
C ALA A 52 -0.05 -13.89 -0.72
N PHE A 53 0.09 -12.56 -0.56
CA PHE A 53 -0.65 -11.82 0.47
C PHE A 53 -2.17 -11.79 0.23
N LYS A 54 -2.62 -11.93 -1.03
CA LYS A 54 -4.07 -12.05 -1.33
C LYS A 54 -4.58 -13.47 -1.15
N GLN A 55 -3.78 -14.45 -1.59
CA GLN A 55 -4.18 -15.87 -1.60
C GLN A 55 -4.15 -16.50 -0.22
N HIS A 56 -3.23 -16.10 0.64
CA HIS A 56 -2.94 -16.73 1.93
C HIS A 56 -3.10 -15.81 3.13
N ALA A 57 -3.72 -14.64 2.92
CA ALA A 57 -3.94 -13.65 3.96
C ALA A 57 -4.71 -14.23 5.16
N VAL A 58 -4.25 -13.93 6.36
CA VAL A 58 -4.96 -14.17 7.61
C VAL A 58 -5.39 -12.86 8.27
N LEU A 59 -4.69 -11.76 8.00
CA LEU A 59 -5.12 -10.43 8.40
C LEU A 59 -6.28 -9.94 7.54
N SER A 60 -7.21 -9.21 8.15
CA SER A 60 -8.33 -8.62 7.41
C SER A 60 -7.86 -7.64 6.34
N THR A 61 -8.61 -7.54 5.24
CA THR A 61 -8.37 -6.55 4.17
C THR A 61 -8.37 -5.13 4.73
N ARG A 62 -9.29 -4.83 5.67
CA ARG A 62 -9.36 -3.55 6.37
C ARG A 62 -8.03 -3.24 7.08
N LEU A 63 -7.53 -4.12 7.93
CA LEU A 63 -6.29 -3.88 8.67
C LEU A 63 -5.08 -3.70 7.73
N ARG A 64 -4.96 -4.54 6.71
CA ARG A 64 -3.86 -4.43 5.72
C ARG A 64 -3.89 -3.08 4.99
N GLU A 65 -5.07 -2.58 4.66
CA GLU A 65 -5.20 -1.28 3.99
C GLU A 65 -4.87 -0.12 4.93
N LEU A 66 -5.32 -0.14 6.18
CA LEU A 66 -4.98 0.87 7.19
C LEU A 66 -3.46 0.96 7.39
N VAL A 67 -2.79 -0.18 7.56
CA VAL A 67 -1.34 -0.27 7.67
C VAL A 67 -0.64 0.26 6.42
N ARG A 68 -1.12 -0.13 5.22
CA ARG A 68 -0.57 0.34 3.94
C ARG A 68 -0.64 1.87 3.82
N LEU A 69 -1.79 2.45 4.13
CA LEU A 69 -2.00 3.91 4.04
C LEU A 69 -1.13 4.68 5.04
N ARG A 70 -1.01 4.16 6.27
CA ARG A 70 -0.14 4.77 7.29
C ARG A 70 1.33 4.73 6.85
N ILE A 71 1.79 3.62 6.30
CA ILE A 71 3.14 3.48 5.74
C ILE A 71 3.33 4.38 4.50
N ALA A 72 2.31 4.51 3.64
CA ALA A 72 2.37 5.39 2.48
C ALA A 72 2.63 6.85 2.86
N PHE A 73 2.05 7.30 3.98
CA PHE A 73 2.33 8.61 4.56
C PHE A 73 3.80 8.73 5.00
N HIS A 74 4.32 7.80 5.77
CA HIS A 74 5.73 7.82 6.19
C HIS A 74 6.70 7.80 5.01
N ASN A 75 6.37 7.08 3.96
CA ASN A 75 7.16 7.00 2.73
C ASN A 75 7.03 8.23 1.83
N GLN A 76 6.04 9.11 2.08
CA GLN A 76 5.63 10.18 1.15
C GLN A 76 5.42 9.67 -0.29
N CYS A 77 4.92 8.44 -0.42
CA CYS A 77 4.60 7.83 -1.70
C CYS A 77 3.26 8.37 -2.22
N ARG A 78 3.32 9.41 -3.06
CA ARG A 78 2.14 10.14 -3.56
C ARG A 78 1.10 9.23 -4.20
N SER A 79 1.52 8.36 -5.10
CA SER A 79 0.63 7.38 -5.75
C SER A 79 0.04 6.38 -4.75
N CYS A 80 0.84 5.94 -3.75
CA CYS A 80 0.36 5.03 -2.72
C CYS A 80 -0.68 5.69 -1.80
N MET A 81 -0.53 7.00 -1.52
CA MET A 81 -1.46 7.76 -0.69
C MET A 81 -2.76 8.09 -1.42
N ALA A 82 -2.69 8.39 -2.72
CA ALA A 82 -3.85 8.77 -3.52
C ALA A 82 -4.80 7.59 -3.82
N MET A 83 -4.31 6.37 -3.73
CA MET A 83 -5.04 5.17 -4.17
C MET A 83 -5.79 4.51 -3.02
N ARG A 84 -7.03 4.07 -3.29
CA ARG A 84 -7.84 3.16 -2.46
C ARG A 84 -8.09 1.88 -3.24
N TYR A 85 -7.92 0.73 -2.62
CA TYR A 85 -8.28 -0.54 -3.24
C TYR A 85 -9.78 -0.81 -3.08
N ALA A 86 -10.44 -1.23 -4.16
CA ALA A 86 -11.89 -1.47 -4.17
C ALA A 86 -12.30 -2.51 -3.12
N ASP A 87 -11.52 -3.60 -2.96
CA ASP A 87 -11.75 -4.63 -1.96
C ASP A 87 -11.62 -4.10 -0.51
N ALA A 88 -10.80 -3.08 -0.28
CA ALA A 88 -10.70 -2.43 1.02
C ALA A 88 -11.89 -1.48 1.28
N VAL A 89 -12.34 -0.76 0.25
CA VAL A 89 -13.57 0.05 0.34
C VAL A 89 -14.77 -0.84 0.66
N ASP A 90 -14.90 -1.98 -0.03
CA ASP A 90 -15.94 -2.98 0.24
C ASP A 90 -15.82 -3.58 1.65
N ALA A 91 -14.61 -3.66 2.21
CA ALA A 91 -14.35 -4.07 3.59
C ALA A 91 -14.55 -2.96 4.64
N GLY A 92 -15.14 -1.81 4.24
CA GLY A 92 -15.51 -0.71 5.14
C GLY A 92 -14.38 0.29 5.43
N VAL A 93 -13.34 0.36 4.60
CA VAL A 93 -12.34 1.44 4.69
C VAL A 93 -12.91 2.68 4.00
N THR A 94 -13.62 3.50 4.77
CA THR A 94 -14.18 4.78 4.34
C THR A 94 -13.14 5.90 4.43
N GLU A 95 -13.38 7.04 3.78
CA GLU A 95 -12.51 8.21 3.90
C GLU A 95 -12.48 8.77 5.33
N ASP A 96 -13.58 8.70 6.07
CA ASP A 96 -13.61 9.09 7.49
C ASP A 96 -12.65 8.22 8.32
N LEU A 97 -12.66 6.90 8.09
CA LEU A 97 -11.72 5.99 8.74
C LEU A 97 -10.27 6.26 8.31
N VAL A 98 -10.03 6.64 7.06
CA VAL A 98 -8.69 7.04 6.61
C VAL A 98 -8.23 8.32 7.32
N CYS A 99 -9.13 9.27 7.60
CA CYS A 99 -8.81 10.46 8.40
C CYS A 99 -8.36 10.10 9.82
N SER A 100 -8.90 9.03 10.40
CA SER A 100 -8.49 8.53 11.73
C SER A 100 -7.03 8.08 11.79
N LEU A 101 -6.41 7.81 10.63
CA LEU A 101 -4.98 7.48 10.55
C LEU A 101 -4.06 8.68 10.83
N GLU A 102 -4.57 9.89 10.91
CA GLU A 102 -3.75 11.04 11.33
C GLU A 102 -3.25 10.86 12.76
N LYS A 103 -4.15 10.41 13.66
CA LYS A 103 -3.85 10.15 15.07
C LYS A 103 -4.45 8.82 15.52
N PRO A 104 -3.88 7.69 15.10
CA PRO A 104 -4.51 6.38 15.30
C PRO A 104 -4.79 6.03 16.76
N HIS A 105 -3.96 6.50 17.69
CA HIS A 105 -4.12 6.22 19.13
C HIS A 105 -5.28 7.00 19.77
N GLU A 106 -5.74 8.10 19.15
CA GLU A 106 -6.87 8.92 19.61
C GLU A 106 -8.19 8.56 18.89
N ALA A 107 -8.14 7.79 17.80
CA ALA A 107 -9.27 7.53 16.94
C ALA A 107 -10.27 6.52 17.55
N PRO A 108 -11.54 6.91 17.77
CA PRO A 108 -12.52 6.04 18.43
C PRO A 108 -13.04 4.90 17.54
N ASP A 109 -12.90 5.01 16.24
CA ASP A 109 -13.36 4.06 15.22
C ASP A 109 -12.32 2.98 14.87
N LEU A 110 -11.13 3.05 15.49
CA LEU A 110 -10.12 2.01 15.42
C LEU A 110 -10.23 1.07 16.64
N THR A 111 -10.11 -0.23 16.39
CA THR A 111 -10.02 -1.24 17.46
C THR A 111 -8.64 -1.21 18.13
N ASP A 112 -8.52 -1.80 19.33
CA ASP A 112 -7.22 -1.92 20.01
C ASP A 112 -6.23 -2.73 19.18
N ALA A 113 -6.68 -3.80 18.51
CA ALA A 113 -5.87 -4.58 17.59
C ALA A 113 -5.34 -3.70 16.43
N GLU A 114 -6.17 -2.84 15.84
CA GLU A 114 -5.75 -1.91 14.78
C GLU A 114 -4.77 -0.87 15.30
N ARG A 115 -4.98 -0.33 16.51
CA ARG A 115 -4.07 0.65 17.12
C ARG A 115 -2.68 0.06 17.36
N VAL A 116 -2.59 -1.15 17.91
CA VAL A 116 -1.28 -1.79 18.16
C VAL A 116 -0.57 -2.14 16.87
N ALA A 117 -1.29 -2.62 15.84
CA ALA A 117 -0.72 -2.90 14.52
C ALA A 117 -0.22 -1.63 13.82
N LEU A 118 -0.94 -0.51 13.93
CA LEU A 118 -0.52 0.78 13.38
C LEU A 118 0.70 1.34 14.12
N ARG A 119 0.77 1.17 15.45
CA ARG A 119 1.96 1.54 16.22
C ARG A 119 3.18 0.70 15.83
N TYR A 120 3.00 -0.60 15.60
CA TYR A 120 4.05 -1.45 15.06
C TYR A 120 4.52 -0.94 13.69
N ALA A 121 3.59 -0.61 12.78
CA ALA A 121 3.90 -0.06 11.46
C ALA A 121 4.64 1.29 11.54
N ASP A 122 4.24 2.18 12.43
CA ASP A 122 4.91 3.46 12.68
C ASP A 122 6.37 3.25 13.11
N LEU A 123 6.61 2.36 14.06
CA LEU A 123 7.95 2.03 14.52
C LEU A 123 8.78 1.35 13.43
N MET A 124 8.20 0.44 12.65
CA MET A 124 8.87 -0.15 11.48
C MET A 124 9.32 0.92 10.47
N CYS A 125 8.58 2.00 10.33
CA CYS A 125 8.93 3.11 9.42
C CYS A 125 9.99 4.06 9.98
N THR A 126 10.00 4.28 11.30
CA THR A 126 10.72 5.39 11.93
C THR A 126 11.84 4.95 12.87
N ASN A 127 11.61 3.92 13.69
CA ASN A 127 12.58 3.45 14.68
C ASN A 127 12.32 1.98 15.03
N HIS A 128 12.66 1.06 14.14
CA HIS A 128 12.44 -0.38 14.33
C HIS A 128 13.21 -0.95 15.54
N LEU A 129 14.28 -0.30 15.98
CA LEU A 129 15.04 -0.73 17.16
C LEU A 129 14.28 -0.51 18.49
N ALA A 130 13.20 0.29 18.48
CA ALA A 130 12.29 0.44 19.61
C ALA A 130 11.22 -0.66 19.69
N ILE A 131 11.17 -1.58 18.71
CA ILE A 131 10.28 -2.72 18.72
C ILE A 131 10.90 -3.80 19.60
N GLY A 132 10.48 -3.86 20.88
CA GLY A 132 10.97 -4.81 21.87
C GLY A 132 9.88 -5.76 22.36
N ASP A 133 10.25 -6.57 23.37
CA ASP A 133 9.38 -7.63 23.96
C ASP A 133 8.01 -7.10 24.40
N ALA A 134 7.94 -5.90 24.95
CA ALA A 134 6.68 -5.31 25.40
C ALA A 134 5.66 -5.12 24.25
N LEU A 135 6.12 -4.67 23.07
CA LEU A 135 5.24 -4.51 21.91
C LEU A 135 4.83 -5.87 21.35
N TYR A 136 5.74 -6.86 21.32
CA TYR A 136 5.39 -8.21 20.89
C TYR A 136 4.42 -8.88 21.86
N ALA A 137 4.56 -8.67 23.18
CA ALA A 137 3.60 -9.15 24.15
C ALA A 137 2.21 -8.53 23.96
N GLU A 138 2.14 -7.23 23.62
CA GLU A 138 0.88 -6.56 23.31
C GLU A 138 0.27 -7.06 22.00
N LEU A 139 1.07 -7.22 20.93
CA LEU A 139 0.61 -7.83 19.69
C LEU A 139 0.02 -9.23 19.92
N ALA A 140 0.65 -10.06 20.75
CA ALA A 140 0.20 -11.40 21.07
C ALA A 140 -1.15 -11.45 21.81
N THR A 141 -1.63 -10.33 22.39
CA THR A 141 -2.99 -10.27 22.97
C THR A 141 -4.08 -10.17 21.90
N HIS A 142 -3.74 -9.81 20.67
CA HIS A 142 -4.68 -9.57 19.56
C HIS A 142 -4.44 -10.46 18.34
N PHE A 143 -3.23 -10.94 18.14
CA PHE A 143 -2.79 -11.63 16.94
C PHE A 143 -2.05 -12.92 17.27
N SER A 144 -2.28 -13.96 16.48
CA SER A 144 -1.45 -15.16 16.47
C SER A 144 -0.07 -14.88 15.87
N ASP A 145 0.90 -15.75 16.12
CA ASP A 145 2.25 -15.66 15.53
C ASP A 145 2.20 -15.57 14.01
N LYS A 146 1.27 -16.30 13.36
CA LYS A 146 1.07 -16.25 11.91
C LYS A 146 0.63 -14.87 11.43
N GLU A 147 -0.28 -14.23 12.14
CA GLU A 147 -0.76 -12.88 11.83
C GLU A 147 0.34 -11.83 12.08
N VAL A 148 1.13 -11.98 13.13
CA VAL A 148 2.27 -11.09 13.41
C VAL A 148 3.33 -11.20 12.31
N VAL A 149 3.62 -12.41 11.82
CA VAL A 149 4.54 -12.63 10.69
C VAL A 149 4.00 -12.00 9.40
N GLU A 150 2.69 -12.14 9.13
CA GLU A 150 2.06 -11.48 7.98
C GLU A 150 2.12 -9.96 8.12
N LEU A 151 1.81 -9.40 9.31
CA LEU A 151 1.88 -7.97 9.58
C LEU A 151 3.28 -7.42 9.32
N GLY A 152 4.30 -8.05 9.87
CA GLY A 152 5.69 -7.64 9.68
C GLY A 152 6.13 -7.71 8.22
N SER A 153 5.76 -8.79 7.52
CA SER A 153 6.05 -8.97 6.08
C SER A 153 5.33 -7.93 5.22
N TRP A 154 4.05 -7.61 5.57
CA TRP A 154 3.28 -6.57 4.90
C TRP A 154 3.89 -5.18 5.12
N CYS A 155 4.32 -4.86 6.35
CA CYS A 155 5.05 -3.63 6.62
C CYS A 155 6.33 -3.54 5.79
N ALA A 156 7.14 -4.59 5.77
CA ALA A 156 8.41 -4.61 5.03
C ALA A 156 8.22 -4.35 3.53
N ILE A 157 7.22 -4.99 2.90
CA ILE A 157 6.92 -4.78 1.48
C ILE A 157 6.40 -3.37 1.21
N CYS A 158 5.50 -2.85 2.05
CA CYS A 158 4.96 -1.51 1.91
C CYS A 158 6.04 -0.43 2.12
N ILE A 159 6.94 -0.61 3.09
CA ILE A 159 8.06 0.31 3.32
C ILE A 159 9.04 0.27 2.16
N GLY A 160 9.57 -0.90 1.80
CA GLY A 160 10.61 -1.02 0.79
C GLY A 160 10.14 -0.58 -0.60
N PHE A 161 9.08 -1.19 -1.10
CA PHE A 161 8.56 -0.87 -2.44
C PHE A 161 7.80 0.46 -2.50
N GLY A 162 7.24 0.92 -1.38
CA GLY A 162 6.64 2.24 -1.29
C GLY A 162 7.68 3.35 -1.36
N ARG A 163 8.82 3.23 -0.66
CA ARG A 163 9.95 4.17 -0.78
C ARG A 163 10.54 4.16 -2.17
N LEU A 164 10.74 2.97 -2.75
CA LEU A 164 11.20 2.87 -4.14
C LEU A 164 10.25 3.60 -5.10
N ALA A 165 8.93 3.36 -5.01
CA ALA A 165 7.93 4.03 -5.84
C ALA A 165 7.92 5.56 -5.63
N ALA A 166 8.10 6.04 -4.40
CA ALA A 166 8.20 7.47 -4.10
C ALA A 166 9.38 8.12 -4.84
N THR A 167 10.51 7.40 -4.99
CA THR A 167 11.67 7.92 -5.72
C THR A 167 11.44 8.09 -7.21
N TRP A 168 10.43 7.46 -7.80
CA TRP A 168 10.13 7.58 -9.24
C TRP A 168 9.36 8.84 -9.59
N ASN A 169 8.76 9.51 -8.61
CA ASN A 169 8.03 10.77 -8.76
C ASN A 169 6.93 10.74 -9.85
N MET A 170 6.11 9.70 -9.83
CA MET A 170 5.02 9.50 -10.79
C MET A 170 3.75 10.17 -10.26
N VAL A 171 3.57 11.47 -10.52
CA VAL A 171 2.52 12.28 -9.90
C VAL A 171 1.55 12.92 -10.89
N GLU A 172 1.82 12.89 -12.21
CA GLU A 172 1.13 13.68 -13.22
C GLU A 172 -0.38 13.42 -13.32
N ASP A 173 -0.81 12.18 -13.08
CA ASP A 173 -2.23 11.80 -13.21
C ASP A 173 -2.91 11.70 -11.84
N LEU A 174 -2.23 12.09 -10.78
CA LEU A 174 -2.81 12.07 -9.45
C LEU A 174 -3.69 13.31 -9.24
N PRO A 175 -4.65 13.27 -8.30
CA PRO A 175 -5.36 14.48 -7.87
C PRO A 175 -4.37 15.59 -7.46
N GLU A 176 -4.74 16.85 -7.70
CA GLU A 176 -3.85 18.02 -7.62
C GLU A 176 -3.07 18.08 -6.30
N ARG A 177 -3.71 17.80 -5.16
CA ARG A 177 -3.04 17.84 -3.85
C ARG A 177 -1.86 16.86 -3.73
N PHE A 178 -1.87 15.77 -4.50
CA PHE A 178 -0.76 14.81 -4.53
C PHE A 178 0.34 15.19 -5.53
N GLN A 179 0.14 16.20 -6.34
CA GLN A 179 1.14 16.74 -7.27
C GLN A 179 2.04 17.81 -6.64
N ALA A 180 1.78 18.20 -5.39
CA ALA A 180 2.58 19.18 -4.66
C ALA A 180 4.09 18.87 -4.71
N GLY A 181 4.93 19.88 -4.67
CA GLY A 181 6.40 19.77 -4.76
C GLY A 181 7.00 18.79 -3.73
N ALA A 182 8.19 18.30 -4.04
CA ALA A 182 8.87 17.27 -3.21
C ALA A 182 9.09 17.71 -1.75
N ASP A 183 9.22 19.01 -1.50
CA ASP A 183 9.43 19.60 -0.16
C ASP A 183 8.14 19.73 0.66
N THR A 184 6.97 19.43 0.06
CA THR A 184 5.68 19.51 0.74
C THR A 184 5.30 18.15 1.28
N THR A 185 5.05 18.04 2.59
CA THR A 185 4.45 16.83 3.17
C THR A 185 2.99 16.75 2.78
N VAL A 186 2.58 15.63 2.19
CA VAL A 186 1.19 15.34 1.81
C VAL A 186 0.67 14.20 2.69
N THR A 187 -0.63 14.17 2.91
CA THR A 187 -1.30 13.17 3.74
C THR A 187 -2.25 12.31 2.88
N PRO A 188 -2.45 11.02 3.21
CA PRO A 188 -3.43 10.17 2.51
C PRO A 188 -4.87 10.46 2.93
N TRP A 189 -5.09 11.07 4.10
CA TRP A 189 -6.41 11.43 4.60
C TRP A 189 -6.90 12.75 4.00
N GLY A 190 -8.20 12.85 3.77
CA GLY A 190 -8.86 13.99 3.12
C GLY A 190 -9.45 13.62 1.76
N PRO A 191 -10.15 14.55 1.10
CA PRO A 191 -10.86 14.32 -0.16
C PRO A 191 -9.92 13.97 -1.33
N ASP A 192 -10.51 13.60 -2.47
CA ASP A 192 -9.80 13.37 -3.74
C ASP A 192 -8.93 12.10 -3.81
N ALA A 193 -9.26 11.08 -3.03
CA ALA A 193 -8.67 9.76 -3.22
C ALA A 193 -9.28 9.09 -4.47
N TRP A 194 -8.48 8.26 -5.12
CA TRP A 194 -8.90 7.51 -6.29
C TRP A 194 -9.04 6.02 -5.95
N VAL A 195 -10.18 5.44 -6.33
CA VAL A 195 -10.49 4.02 -6.08
C VAL A 195 -10.11 3.18 -7.31
N THR A 196 -9.43 2.06 -7.10
CA THR A 196 -9.13 1.10 -8.17
C THR A 196 -10.42 0.45 -8.67
N GLN A 197 -10.42 0.01 -9.93
CA GLN A 197 -11.51 -0.81 -10.42
C GLN A 197 -11.53 -2.14 -9.66
N ALA A 198 -12.73 -2.60 -9.30
CA ALA A 198 -12.88 -3.94 -8.74
C ALA A 198 -12.42 -4.97 -9.79
N PRO A 199 -11.69 -6.04 -9.40
CA PRO A 199 -11.36 -7.09 -10.34
C PRO A 199 -12.66 -7.68 -10.92
N VAL A 200 -12.71 -7.81 -12.25
CA VAL A 200 -13.84 -8.49 -12.92
C VAL A 200 -13.89 -9.92 -12.37
N LYS A 201 -14.99 -10.26 -11.71
CA LYS A 201 -15.22 -11.65 -11.27
C LYS A 201 -15.41 -12.50 -12.53
N THR A 202 -14.38 -13.20 -12.95
CA THR A 202 -14.53 -14.29 -13.92
C THR A 202 -15.25 -15.42 -13.20
N HIS A 203 -16.49 -15.69 -13.65
CA HIS A 203 -17.29 -16.83 -13.22
C HIS A 203 -16.75 -18.12 -13.82
#